data_9e1381db67e06f33795c3da8520debc9
#
_entry.id   9e1381db67e06f33795c3da8520debc9
#
_cell.length_a   1.000
_cell.length_b   1.000
_cell.length_c   1.000
_cell.angle_alpha   90.00
_cell.angle_beta   90.00
_cell.angle_gamma   90.00
#
_symmetry.space_group_name_H-M   'P 1'
#
loop_
_entity.id
_entity.type
_entity.pdbx_description
1 polymer ?
#
loop_
_entity_poly.entity_id
_entity_poly.type
_entity_poly.pdbx_seq_one_letter_code
_entity_poly.pdbx_strand_id
1 'polypeptide(L)'
;MRVPRRLLLVAALAVALGCTKQPETPHGSPVLLQVVWEVGGAPTVVWNRDPDAAVAPLAPAGGSKIDFVFDRRLDGARVEDTVDGGPAPKANPPITVSWDDMATVMADPPFAANVFYDSLPNWGPGTTSAFVQPIIAGFPSATAVTFTLDPNGLTSIYGEPLDGTSTVTLMTSPLTVGLPSGTATVPTDYLAPVTFSTRAPAGAALTGFIHVSAGGQALPFDPQNDSRDATRLYLKPRGCPWPVDSRVDITVDPGLPDGFGRPLAATAKGSFMTARIASQPIDGGCGPGDASVMDANDGGADDAGPADGQSN
;
A
#
# COMPACT_ATOMS: atom_id res chain seq x y z
N MET A 1 -65.57 21.36 -30.55
CA MET A 1 -64.91 20.08 -30.86
C MET A 1 -64.79 19.25 -29.58
N ARG A 2 -65.53 18.16 -29.45
CA ARG A 2 -65.48 17.27 -28.27
C ARG A 2 -64.59 16.10 -28.58
N VAL A 3 -63.44 15.99 -27.88
CA VAL A 3 -62.53 14.88 -27.98
C VAL A 3 -63.13 13.66 -27.26
N PRO A 4 -63.19 12.47 -27.88
CA PRO A 4 -63.84 11.32 -27.27
C PRO A 4 -62.98 10.73 -26.15
N ARG A 5 -63.60 10.61 -24.99
CA ARG A 5 -63.07 10.11 -23.71
C ARG A 5 -62.64 8.61 -23.71
N ARG A 6 -62.60 7.96 -24.87
CA ARG A 6 -62.30 6.50 -24.99
C ARG A 6 -60.86 6.16 -25.31
N LEU A 7 -59.96 7.14 -25.53
CA LEU A 7 -58.55 6.89 -25.86
C LEU A 7 -57.61 6.90 -24.64
N LEU A 8 -58.09 7.28 -23.47
CA LEU A 8 -57.30 7.36 -22.25
C LEU A 8 -57.24 6.07 -21.41
N LEU A 9 -58.07 5.07 -21.73
CA LEU A 9 -58.14 3.81 -20.95
C LEU A 9 -57.24 2.68 -21.48
N VAL A 10 -56.71 2.79 -22.68
CA VAL A 10 -55.82 1.77 -23.28
C VAL A 10 -54.36 1.99 -22.95
N ALA A 11 -53.95 3.24 -22.67
CA ALA A 11 -52.57 3.56 -22.29
C ALA A 11 -52.21 3.20 -20.83
N ALA A 12 -53.22 3.03 -19.94
CA ALA A 12 -52.97 2.69 -18.54
C ALA A 12 -52.81 1.19 -18.27
N LEU A 13 -53.15 0.31 -19.23
CA LEU A 13 -53.06 -1.15 -19.06
C LEU A 13 -51.76 -1.76 -19.58
N ALA A 14 -50.96 -0.97 -20.34
CA ALA A 14 -49.67 -1.44 -20.86
C ALA A 14 -48.49 -1.31 -19.89
N VAL A 15 -48.67 -0.60 -18.76
CA VAL A 15 -47.60 -0.36 -17.77
C VAL A 15 -47.59 -1.42 -16.65
N ALA A 16 -48.63 -2.24 -16.54
CA ALA A 16 -48.81 -3.21 -15.44
C ALA A 16 -48.27 -4.63 -15.72
N LEU A 17 -47.71 -4.90 -16.89
CA LEU A 17 -47.18 -6.24 -17.25
C LEU A 17 -45.66 -6.29 -17.41
N GLY A 18 -44.98 -5.28 -16.98
CA GLY A 18 -43.49 -5.23 -16.95
C GLY A 18 -42.93 -5.69 -15.61
N CYS A 19 -43.44 -6.71 -14.97
CA CYS A 19 -42.63 -7.49 -14.03
C CYS A 19 -41.58 -8.22 -14.87
N THR A 20 -40.48 -7.54 -15.16
CA THR A 20 -39.27 -8.23 -15.59
C THR A 20 -38.91 -9.18 -14.45
N LYS A 21 -39.13 -10.51 -14.69
CA LYS A 21 -38.53 -11.52 -13.82
C LYS A 21 -37.07 -11.13 -13.67
N GLN A 22 -36.64 -10.83 -12.45
CA GLN A 22 -35.21 -10.75 -12.19
C GLN A 22 -34.59 -12.03 -12.75
N PRO A 23 -33.56 -11.92 -13.59
CA PRO A 23 -32.90 -13.11 -14.11
C PRO A 23 -32.55 -14.00 -12.92
N GLU A 24 -33.02 -15.24 -12.93
CA GLU A 24 -32.70 -16.21 -11.89
C GLU A 24 -31.20 -16.35 -11.83
N THR A 25 -30.62 -16.22 -10.62
CA THR A 25 -29.21 -16.45 -10.43
C THR A 25 -28.88 -17.88 -10.82
N PRO A 26 -27.94 -18.16 -11.73
CA PRO A 26 -27.65 -19.51 -12.18
C PRO A 26 -27.25 -20.41 -11.01
N HIS A 27 -27.86 -21.61 -10.94
CA HIS A 27 -27.44 -22.66 -10.03
C HIS A 27 -26.11 -23.26 -10.47
N GLY A 28 -25.40 -23.88 -9.55
CA GLY A 28 -24.14 -24.57 -9.75
C GLY A 28 -22.98 -23.98 -8.91
N SER A 29 -21.92 -24.73 -8.86
CA SER A 29 -20.71 -24.35 -8.14
C SER A 29 -20.08 -23.07 -8.69
N PRO A 30 -19.65 -22.13 -7.84
CA PRO A 30 -18.88 -20.97 -8.28
C PRO A 30 -17.56 -21.41 -8.92
N VAL A 31 -17.13 -20.70 -9.93
CA VAL A 31 -15.84 -20.90 -10.57
C VAL A 31 -15.06 -19.59 -10.59
N LEU A 32 -13.80 -19.60 -10.23
CA LEU A 32 -12.94 -18.44 -10.32
C LEU A 32 -12.70 -18.10 -11.80
N LEU A 33 -13.02 -16.86 -12.19
CA LEU A 33 -12.82 -16.34 -13.55
C LEU A 33 -11.50 -15.62 -13.68
N GLN A 34 -11.19 -14.75 -12.73
CA GLN A 34 -9.98 -13.90 -12.78
C GLN A 34 -9.62 -13.36 -11.40
N VAL A 35 -8.37 -12.93 -11.28
CA VAL A 35 -7.87 -12.17 -10.13
C VAL A 35 -7.45 -10.78 -10.63
N VAL A 36 -8.00 -9.76 -9.99
CA VAL A 36 -7.74 -8.36 -10.29
C VAL A 36 -7.04 -7.73 -9.09
N TRP A 37 -5.88 -7.15 -9.33
CA TRP A 37 -5.09 -6.47 -8.31
C TRP A 37 -5.22 -4.96 -8.48
N GLU A 38 -5.65 -4.27 -7.44
CA GLU A 38 -5.91 -2.85 -7.47
C GLU A 38 -4.86 -2.08 -6.65
N VAL A 39 -4.24 -1.09 -7.28
CA VAL A 39 -3.30 -0.15 -6.65
C VAL A 39 -3.76 1.27 -6.96
N GLY A 40 -4.06 2.05 -5.90
CA GLY A 40 -4.49 3.44 -6.05
C GLY A 40 -5.73 3.63 -6.94
N GLY A 41 -6.65 2.65 -6.95
CA GLY A 41 -7.85 2.67 -7.78
C GLY A 41 -7.64 2.22 -9.24
N ALA A 42 -6.43 1.80 -9.61
CA ALA A 42 -6.13 1.26 -10.95
C ALA A 42 -6.14 -0.28 -10.91
N PRO A 43 -7.14 -0.95 -11.51
CA PRO A 43 -7.23 -2.40 -11.55
C PRO A 43 -6.28 -2.99 -12.60
N THR A 44 -5.63 -4.11 -12.26
CA THR A 44 -4.77 -4.88 -13.16
C THR A 44 -5.15 -6.34 -13.08
N VAL A 45 -5.49 -6.99 -14.20
CA VAL A 45 -5.73 -8.43 -14.24
C VAL A 45 -4.38 -9.15 -14.16
N VAL A 46 -4.21 -9.95 -13.11
CA VAL A 46 -2.95 -10.67 -12.81
C VAL A 46 -3.08 -12.18 -12.99
N TRP A 47 -4.30 -12.70 -13.06
CA TRP A 47 -4.61 -14.08 -13.37
C TRP A 47 -5.96 -14.16 -14.06
N ASN A 48 -6.10 -15.05 -15.03
CA ASN A 48 -7.35 -15.29 -15.73
C ASN A 48 -7.50 -16.80 -15.98
N ARG A 49 -8.72 -17.29 -15.87
CA ARG A 49 -9.07 -18.68 -16.21
C ARG A 49 -8.89 -18.99 -17.69
N ASP A 50 -9.18 -18.02 -18.54
CA ASP A 50 -8.92 -18.12 -19.97
C ASP A 50 -7.41 -17.92 -20.21
N PRO A 51 -6.68 -18.94 -20.66
CA PRO A 51 -5.25 -18.86 -20.87
C PRO A 51 -4.85 -17.91 -22.01
N ASP A 52 -5.80 -17.60 -22.92
CA ASP A 52 -5.59 -16.69 -24.03
C ASP A 52 -5.84 -15.22 -23.66
N ALA A 53 -6.40 -14.98 -22.46
CA ALA A 53 -6.63 -13.64 -21.97
C ALA A 53 -5.31 -12.95 -21.57
N ALA A 54 -5.20 -11.67 -21.89
CA ALA A 54 -4.05 -10.86 -21.48
C ALA A 54 -4.03 -10.69 -19.95
N VAL A 55 -2.91 -11.08 -19.31
CA VAL A 55 -2.66 -10.85 -17.89
C VAL A 55 -1.33 -10.13 -17.70
N ALA A 56 -1.22 -9.34 -16.63
CA ALA A 56 0.06 -8.76 -16.27
C ALA A 56 1.03 -9.86 -15.82
N PRO A 57 2.28 -9.88 -16.32
CA PRO A 57 3.26 -10.92 -15.98
C PRO A 57 3.69 -10.88 -14.51
N LEU A 58 3.56 -9.71 -13.88
CA LEU A 58 3.89 -9.48 -12.48
C LEU A 58 2.73 -8.72 -11.80
N ALA A 59 2.35 -9.16 -10.62
CA ALA A 59 1.41 -8.44 -9.77
C ALA A 59 2.12 -7.23 -9.12
N PRO A 60 1.46 -6.08 -8.93
CA PRO A 60 2.02 -4.98 -8.15
C PRO A 60 2.34 -5.43 -6.72
N ALA A 61 3.53 -5.12 -6.19
CA ALA A 61 3.85 -5.45 -4.80
C ALA A 61 3.02 -4.62 -3.80
N GLY A 62 2.76 -3.34 -4.13
CA GLY A 62 1.80 -2.50 -3.41
C GLY A 62 0.38 -2.83 -3.85
N GLY A 63 -0.58 -2.76 -2.95
CA GLY A 63 -1.96 -2.96 -3.31
C GLY A 63 -2.90 -2.68 -2.16
N SER A 64 -4.05 -2.08 -2.49
CA SER A 64 -5.12 -1.84 -1.54
C SER A 64 -6.16 -2.95 -1.53
N LYS A 65 -6.31 -3.66 -2.66
CA LYS A 65 -7.38 -4.65 -2.84
C LYS A 65 -7.01 -5.68 -3.90
N ILE A 66 -7.35 -6.94 -3.66
CA ILE A 66 -7.20 -8.03 -4.63
C ILE A 66 -8.56 -8.72 -4.74
N ASP A 67 -9.23 -8.56 -5.88
CA ASP A 67 -10.52 -9.15 -6.15
C ASP A 67 -10.38 -10.53 -6.81
N PHE A 68 -10.98 -11.54 -6.21
CA PHE A 68 -11.20 -12.86 -6.77
C PHE A 68 -12.61 -12.87 -7.35
N VAL A 69 -12.72 -12.84 -8.66
CA VAL A 69 -13.99 -12.68 -9.38
C VAL A 69 -14.53 -14.03 -9.80
N PHE A 70 -15.79 -14.30 -9.45
CA PHE A 70 -16.46 -15.58 -9.71
C PHE A 70 -17.60 -15.42 -10.72
N ASP A 71 -17.91 -16.48 -11.46
CA ASP A 71 -18.97 -16.54 -12.46
C ASP A 71 -20.38 -16.60 -11.85
N ARG A 72 -20.47 -16.82 -10.53
CA ARG A 72 -21.74 -16.97 -9.81
C ARG A 72 -21.73 -16.17 -8.52
N ARG A 73 -22.93 -15.90 -8.02
CA ARG A 73 -23.10 -15.20 -6.77
C ARG A 73 -22.68 -16.06 -5.58
N LEU A 74 -21.70 -15.59 -4.84
CA LEU A 74 -21.26 -16.20 -3.59
C LEU A 74 -22.26 -15.91 -2.45
N ASP A 75 -22.30 -16.80 -1.47
CA ASP A 75 -22.92 -16.55 -0.18
C ASP A 75 -22.04 -15.61 0.66
N GLY A 76 -22.38 -14.32 0.68
CA GLY A 76 -21.63 -13.30 1.40
C GLY A 76 -21.46 -13.63 2.90
N ALA A 77 -22.44 -14.25 3.54
CA ALA A 77 -22.36 -14.65 4.94
C ALA A 77 -21.29 -15.74 5.22
N ARG A 78 -20.82 -16.42 4.18
CA ARG A 78 -19.69 -17.33 4.27
C ARG A 78 -18.34 -16.63 4.11
N VAL A 79 -18.32 -15.52 3.38
CA VAL A 79 -17.11 -14.74 3.09
C VAL A 79 -16.76 -13.77 4.23
N GLU A 80 -17.77 -13.07 4.76
CA GLU A 80 -17.61 -12.05 5.81
C GLU A 80 -18.68 -12.21 6.90
N ASP A 81 -18.40 -11.63 8.07
CA ASP A 81 -19.38 -11.50 9.16
C ASP A 81 -20.04 -10.12 9.09
N THR A 82 -21.10 -9.93 9.89
CA THR A 82 -21.75 -8.63 10.07
C THR A 82 -21.68 -8.26 11.56
N VAL A 83 -21.04 -7.13 11.85
CA VAL A 83 -20.92 -6.59 13.21
C VAL A 83 -21.46 -5.16 13.20
N ASP A 84 -22.35 -4.84 14.12
CA ASP A 84 -23.01 -3.53 14.25
C ASP A 84 -23.63 -3.01 12.94
N GLY A 85 -24.12 -3.94 12.09
CA GLY A 85 -24.76 -3.64 10.80
C GLY A 85 -23.78 -3.33 9.65
N GLY A 86 -22.47 -3.50 9.86
CA GLY A 86 -21.43 -3.36 8.86
C GLY A 86 -20.67 -4.66 8.58
N PRO A 87 -19.97 -4.75 7.42
CA PRO A 87 -19.14 -5.91 7.09
C PRO A 87 -17.95 -6.02 8.06
N ALA A 88 -17.63 -7.24 8.48
CA ALA A 88 -16.51 -7.54 9.34
C ALA A 88 -15.76 -8.79 8.84
N PRO A 89 -14.42 -8.82 8.95
CA PRO A 89 -13.64 -9.98 8.51
C PRO A 89 -13.91 -11.17 9.42
N LYS A 90 -13.95 -12.39 8.82
CA LYS A 90 -14.03 -13.63 9.59
C LYS A 90 -12.71 -13.94 10.30
N ALA A 91 -12.81 -14.57 11.47
CA ALA A 91 -11.65 -15.10 12.19
C ALA A 91 -10.90 -16.17 11.37
N ASN A 92 -11.65 -16.97 10.57
CA ASN A 92 -11.10 -17.92 9.61
C ASN A 92 -11.58 -17.52 8.21
N PRO A 93 -10.85 -16.66 7.50
CA PRO A 93 -11.25 -16.17 6.20
C PRO A 93 -11.19 -17.28 5.14
N PRO A 94 -12.10 -17.29 4.15
CA PRO A 94 -12.11 -18.32 3.10
C PRO A 94 -10.99 -18.18 2.07
N ILE A 95 -10.20 -17.11 2.12
CA ILE A 95 -9.00 -16.92 1.33
C ILE A 95 -7.84 -16.65 2.28
N THR A 96 -6.81 -17.47 2.21
CA THR A 96 -5.58 -17.31 3.00
C THR A 96 -4.42 -16.96 2.10
N VAL A 97 -3.44 -16.23 2.66
CA VAL A 97 -2.26 -15.73 1.94
C VAL A 97 -1.01 -16.33 2.56
N SER A 98 -0.07 -16.77 1.72
CA SER A 98 1.22 -17.28 2.15
C SER A 98 2.32 -17.01 1.12
N TRP A 99 3.59 -17.09 1.56
CA TRP A 99 4.81 -17.13 0.74
C TRP A 99 5.90 -17.90 1.49
N ASP A 100 6.93 -18.38 0.79
CA ASP A 100 7.87 -19.38 1.30
C ASP A 100 8.56 -19.04 2.62
N ASP A 101 8.89 -17.78 2.86
CA ASP A 101 9.60 -17.33 4.06
C ASP A 101 8.74 -16.47 5.00
N MET A 102 7.40 -16.52 4.87
CA MET A 102 6.47 -15.73 5.68
C MET A 102 6.67 -15.92 7.20
N ALA A 103 7.07 -17.11 7.62
CA ALA A 103 7.35 -17.42 9.03
C ALA A 103 8.67 -16.85 9.54
N THR A 104 9.63 -16.54 8.66
CA THR A 104 10.99 -16.08 9.00
C THR A 104 11.18 -14.59 8.78
N VAL A 105 10.43 -14.00 7.85
CA VAL A 105 10.41 -12.56 7.61
C VAL A 105 9.44 -11.93 8.61
N MET A 106 9.97 -11.53 9.75
CA MET A 106 9.22 -10.80 10.78
C MET A 106 8.97 -9.36 10.27
N ALA A 107 7.91 -9.19 9.49
CA ALA A 107 7.38 -7.86 9.24
C ALA A 107 6.89 -7.26 10.57
N ASP A 108 7.31 -6.05 10.90
CA ASP A 108 6.81 -5.33 12.06
C ASP A 108 5.91 -4.17 11.61
N PRO A 109 4.63 -4.19 11.89
CA PRO A 109 3.82 -5.26 12.49
C PRO A 109 3.66 -6.47 11.54
N PRO A 110 3.26 -7.66 12.04
CA PRO A 110 3.10 -8.86 11.22
C PRO A 110 2.09 -8.62 10.09
N PHE A 111 2.29 -9.34 8.97
CA PHE A 111 1.33 -9.28 7.86
C PHE A 111 -0.03 -9.80 8.30
N ALA A 112 -1.07 -9.04 7.99
CA ALA A 112 -2.45 -9.44 8.15
C ALA A 112 -3.28 -8.90 6.98
N ALA A 113 -4.30 -9.65 6.59
CA ALA A 113 -5.24 -9.26 5.56
C ALA A 113 -6.66 -9.64 5.96
N ASN A 114 -7.60 -8.79 5.60
CA ASN A 114 -9.03 -9.06 5.74
C ASN A 114 -9.59 -9.59 4.43
N VAL A 115 -10.64 -10.42 4.50
CA VAL A 115 -11.38 -10.90 3.35
C VAL A 115 -12.82 -10.41 3.46
N PHE A 116 -13.31 -9.77 2.40
CA PHE A 116 -14.66 -9.23 2.32
C PHE A 116 -15.36 -9.69 1.05
N TYR A 117 -16.69 -9.55 1.04
CA TYR A 117 -17.53 -9.81 -0.10
C TYR A 117 -17.88 -8.51 -0.84
N ASP A 118 -17.95 -8.56 -2.17
CA ASP A 118 -18.44 -7.46 -2.99
C ASP A 118 -19.35 -7.98 -4.11
N SER A 119 -20.45 -7.29 -4.31
CA SER A 119 -21.31 -7.52 -5.47
C SER A 119 -20.81 -6.63 -6.61
N LEU A 120 -20.36 -7.23 -7.70
CA LEU A 120 -19.81 -6.52 -8.87
C LEU A 120 -20.89 -6.37 -9.96
N PRO A 121 -21.85 -5.43 -9.82
CA PRO A 121 -22.96 -5.31 -10.78
C PRO A 121 -22.50 -4.94 -12.19
N ASN A 122 -21.30 -4.33 -12.31
CA ASN A 122 -20.74 -3.90 -13.59
C ASN A 122 -20.04 -5.01 -14.40
N TRP A 123 -19.87 -6.21 -13.82
CA TRP A 123 -19.15 -7.33 -14.45
C TRP A 123 -20.08 -8.38 -15.03
N GLY A 124 -21.38 -8.11 -14.98
CA GLY A 124 -22.44 -8.99 -15.47
C GLY A 124 -23.42 -9.42 -14.38
N PRO A 125 -24.63 -9.84 -14.74
CA PRO A 125 -25.62 -10.30 -13.78
C PRO A 125 -25.14 -11.57 -13.07
N GLY A 126 -25.07 -11.53 -11.75
CA GLY A 126 -24.67 -12.66 -10.90
C GLY A 126 -23.17 -12.76 -10.62
N THR A 127 -22.33 -11.90 -11.22
CA THR A 127 -20.89 -11.88 -10.91
C THR A 127 -20.65 -11.26 -9.54
N THR A 128 -19.77 -11.87 -8.74
CA THR A 128 -19.39 -11.37 -7.42
C THR A 128 -17.91 -11.55 -7.19
N SER A 129 -17.37 -10.84 -6.22
CA SER A 129 -16.01 -11.06 -5.76
C SER A 129 -15.94 -11.35 -4.26
N ALA A 130 -14.93 -12.13 -3.88
CA ALA A 130 -14.34 -12.06 -2.55
C ALA A 130 -13.01 -11.32 -2.70
N PHE A 131 -12.76 -10.29 -1.89
CA PHE A 131 -11.51 -9.54 -2.02
C PHE A 131 -10.66 -9.61 -0.76
N VAL A 132 -9.37 -9.68 -0.97
CA VAL A 132 -8.34 -9.64 0.06
C VAL A 132 -7.84 -8.20 0.17
N GLN A 133 -7.89 -7.64 1.37
CA GLN A 133 -7.38 -6.32 1.69
C GLN A 133 -6.29 -6.43 2.75
N PRO A 134 -5.01 -6.16 2.42
CA PRO A 134 -3.95 -6.06 3.42
C PRO A 134 -4.28 -4.96 4.44
N ILE A 135 -4.11 -5.24 5.73
CA ILE A 135 -4.33 -4.26 6.81
C ILE A 135 -3.24 -3.19 6.77
N ILE A 136 -2.03 -3.59 6.38
CA ILE A 136 -0.90 -2.69 6.20
C ILE A 136 -0.37 -2.88 4.79
N ALA A 137 -0.04 -1.77 4.14
CA ALA A 137 0.22 -1.69 2.72
C ALA A 137 1.07 -2.82 2.13
N GLY A 138 0.51 -3.50 1.14
CA GLY A 138 1.20 -4.32 0.17
C GLY A 138 1.60 -5.73 0.60
N PHE A 139 2.37 -6.34 -0.28
CA PHE A 139 2.95 -7.67 -0.19
C PHE A 139 4.47 -7.56 -0.40
N PRO A 140 5.26 -8.58 -0.02
CA PRO A 140 6.69 -8.56 -0.28
C PRO A 140 6.96 -8.41 -1.78
N SER A 141 7.96 -7.60 -2.15
CA SER A 141 8.38 -7.41 -3.53
C SER A 141 9.14 -8.63 -4.06
N ALA A 142 9.15 -8.85 -5.39
CA ALA A 142 9.84 -9.94 -6.09
C ALA A 142 9.62 -11.32 -5.44
N THR A 143 8.39 -11.62 -5.02
CA THR A 143 8.05 -12.81 -4.23
C THR A 143 6.86 -13.54 -4.85
N ALA A 144 6.90 -14.87 -4.85
CA ALA A 144 5.75 -15.69 -5.19
C ALA A 144 4.76 -15.70 -4.02
N VAL A 145 3.64 -15.03 -4.18
CA VAL A 145 2.56 -14.96 -3.18
C VAL A 145 1.46 -15.95 -3.58
N THR A 146 1.11 -16.84 -2.68
CA THR A 146 0.11 -17.89 -2.89
C THR A 146 -1.17 -17.56 -2.12
N PHE A 147 -2.28 -17.57 -2.82
CA PHE A 147 -3.63 -17.46 -2.29
C PHE A 147 -4.29 -18.83 -2.32
N THR A 148 -4.70 -19.32 -1.15
CA THR A 148 -5.45 -20.58 -1.03
C THR A 148 -6.91 -20.26 -0.78
N LEU A 149 -7.79 -20.77 -1.64
CA LEU A 149 -9.23 -20.58 -1.62
C LEU A 149 -9.88 -21.81 -0.97
N ASP A 150 -10.62 -21.62 0.13
CA ASP A 150 -11.39 -22.70 0.76
C ASP A 150 -12.67 -22.97 -0.04
N PRO A 151 -12.82 -24.14 -0.69
CA PRO A 151 -14.00 -24.45 -1.46
C PRO A 151 -15.29 -24.42 -0.64
N ASN A 152 -15.22 -24.75 0.66
CA ASN A 152 -16.40 -24.78 1.53
C ASN A 152 -16.72 -23.38 2.11
N GLY A 153 -15.76 -22.49 2.13
CA GLY A 153 -15.92 -21.08 2.50
C GLY A 153 -16.41 -20.21 1.35
N LEU A 154 -16.13 -20.60 0.10
CA LEU A 154 -16.52 -19.88 -1.12
C LEU A 154 -17.64 -20.64 -1.84
N THR A 155 -18.82 -20.70 -1.21
CA THR A 155 -19.98 -21.39 -1.77
C THR A 155 -20.90 -20.43 -2.54
N SER A 156 -21.68 -20.98 -3.47
CA SER A 156 -22.79 -20.24 -4.07
C SER A 156 -23.87 -19.94 -3.00
N ILE A 157 -24.79 -19.01 -3.32
CA ILE A 157 -25.96 -18.74 -2.46
C ILE A 157 -26.86 -19.96 -2.26
N TYR A 158 -26.65 -21.01 -3.02
CA TYR A 158 -27.37 -22.30 -2.92
C TYR A 158 -26.57 -23.36 -2.13
N GLY A 159 -25.39 -22.96 -1.58
CA GLY A 159 -24.54 -23.83 -0.77
C GLY A 159 -23.61 -24.75 -1.56
N GLU A 160 -23.53 -24.58 -2.89
CA GLU A 160 -22.64 -25.37 -3.74
C GLU A 160 -21.20 -24.87 -3.59
N PRO A 161 -20.23 -25.76 -3.31
CA PRO A 161 -18.83 -25.33 -3.06
C PRO A 161 -18.14 -24.84 -4.33
N LEU A 162 -17.04 -24.08 -4.15
CA LEU A 162 -16.16 -23.66 -5.24
C LEU A 162 -15.68 -24.88 -6.05
N ASP A 163 -15.76 -24.80 -7.38
CA ASP A 163 -15.24 -25.80 -8.30
C ASP A 163 -13.98 -25.30 -9.03
N GLY A 164 -13.06 -26.20 -9.27
CA GLY A 164 -11.84 -25.95 -10.04
C GLY A 164 -10.70 -25.37 -9.21
N THR A 165 -10.21 -24.18 -9.58
CA THR A 165 -8.98 -23.59 -9.00
C THR A 165 -9.17 -23.22 -7.53
N SER A 166 -8.41 -23.89 -6.65
CA SER A 166 -8.36 -23.61 -5.20
C SER A 166 -7.06 -22.93 -4.77
N THR A 167 -6.11 -22.71 -5.68
CA THR A 167 -4.84 -22.07 -5.38
C THR A 167 -4.42 -21.18 -6.55
N VAL A 168 -4.04 -19.94 -6.26
CA VAL A 168 -3.49 -18.99 -7.22
C VAL A 168 -2.17 -18.47 -6.69
N THR A 169 -1.09 -18.65 -7.46
CA THR A 169 0.24 -18.11 -7.13
C THR A 169 0.59 -16.99 -8.10
N LEU A 170 0.95 -15.84 -7.56
CA LEU A 170 1.28 -14.64 -8.31
C LEU A 170 2.69 -14.18 -7.94
N MET A 171 3.51 -13.84 -8.94
CA MET A 171 4.81 -13.21 -8.72
C MET A 171 4.63 -11.70 -8.58
N THR A 172 5.08 -11.12 -7.47
CA THR A 172 5.03 -9.68 -7.27
C THR A 172 6.17 -8.96 -7.97
N SER A 173 5.95 -7.69 -8.31
CA SER A 173 6.95 -6.84 -8.95
C SER A 173 8.14 -6.58 -8.03
N PRO A 174 9.36 -6.37 -8.58
CA PRO A 174 10.50 -5.91 -7.80
C PRO A 174 10.23 -4.60 -7.07
N LEU A 175 10.93 -4.40 -5.96
CA LEU A 175 10.88 -3.14 -5.22
C LEU A 175 11.31 -1.98 -6.10
N THR A 176 10.51 -0.92 -6.10
CA THR A 176 10.86 0.37 -6.69
C THR A 176 10.74 1.48 -5.65
N VAL A 177 11.59 2.49 -5.79
CA VAL A 177 11.63 3.67 -4.90
C VAL A 177 11.42 4.92 -5.75
N GLY A 178 10.34 5.65 -5.45
CA GLY A 178 10.05 6.97 -6.01
C GLY A 178 10.68 8.05 -5.14
N LEU A 179 11.44 8.94 -5.77
CA LEU A 179 12.12 10.08 -5.15
C LEU A 179 11.62 11.38 -5.75
N PRO A 180 11.78 12.52 -5.05
CA PRO A 180 11.50 13.82 -5.63
C PRO A 180 12.24 13.97 -6.97
N SER A 181 11.52 14.43 -7.97
CA SER A 181 12.09 14.72 -9.29
C SER A 181 11.46 16.00 -9.79
N GLY A 182 12.28 16.99 -10.12
CA GLY A 182 11.75 18.23 -10.70
C GLY A 182 12.61 19.46 -10.43
N THR A 183 12.24 20.54 -11.11
CA THR A 183 12.83 21.86 -10.96
C THR A 183 12.04 22.78 -10.05
N ALA A 184 10.94 22.29 -9.48
CA ALA A 184 10.14 23.08 -8.53
C ALA A 184 10.98 23.41 -7.30
N THR A 185 10.99 24.69 -6.92
CA THR A 185 11.69 25.17 -5.74
C THR A 185 10.86 24.90 -4.50
N VAL A 186 11.46 24.26 -3.50
CA VAL A 186 10.81 23.91 -2.23
C VAL A 186 11.43 24.69 -1.06
N PRO A 187 10.74 24.86 0.07
CA PRO A 187 11.32 25.45 1.28
C PRO A 187 12.55 24.69 1.79
N THR A 188 13.41 25.33 2.56
CA THR A 188 14.62 24.71 3.10
C THR A 188 14.35 23.70 4.22
N ASP A 189 13.17 23.72 4.81
CA ASP A 189 12.64 22.74 5.79
C ASP A 189 11.82 21.61 5.14
N TYR A 190 11.84 21.52 3.82
CA TYR A 190 11.09 20.54 3.04
C TYR A 190 11.33 19.12 3.53
N LEU A 191 10.25 18.42 3.82
CA LEU A 191 10.28 16.99 4.09
C LEU A 191 10.30 16.24 2.76
N ALA A 192 11.46 15.74 2.33
CA ALA A 192 11.61 15.10 1.04
C ALA A 192 10.96 13.70 1.06
N PRO A 193 9.89 13.44 0.28
CA PRO A 193 9.21 12.15 0.28
C PRO A 193 10.05 11.09 -0.42
N VAL A 194 10.08 9.90 0.17
CA VAL A 194 10.57 8.65 -0.44
C VAL A 194 9.41 7.68 -0.44
N THR A 195 8.98 7.26 -1.62
CA THR A 195 7.81 6.39 -1.80
C THR A 195 8.25 5.02 -2.28
N PHE A 196 7.80 3.98 -1.60
CA PHE A 196 8.08 2.58 -1.93
C PHE A 196 6.91 1.98 -2.70
N SER A 197 7.19 1.09 -3.64
CA SER A 197 6.14 0.33 -4.35
C SER A 197 5.39 -0.67 -3.46
N THR A 198 5.87 -0.90 -2.24
CA THR A 198 5.23 -1.67 -1.20
C THR A 198 5.50 -1.02 0.16
N ARG A 199 5.33 -1.74 1.25
CA ARG A 199 5.58 -1.23 2.60
C ARG A 199 7.00 -0.71 2.78
N ALA A 200 7.15 0.50 3.31
CA ALA A 200 8.44 1.06 3.68
C ALA A 200 9.01 0.34 4.91
N PRO A 201 10.34 0.17 5.00
CA PRO A 201 11.00 -0.39 6.17
C PRO A 201 10.94 0.60 7.35
N ALA A 202 11.21 0.11 8.57
CA ALA A 202 11.35 0.97 9.74
C ALA A 202 12.58 1.89 9.61
N GLY A 203 12.41 3.17 9.99
CA GLY A 203 13.35 4.25 9.68
C GLY A 203 14.82 4.05 10.10
N ALA A 204 15.09 3.32 11.20
CA ALA A 204 16.48 3.15 11.69
C ALA A 204 17.41 2.36 10.75
N ALA A 205 16.86 1.47 9.90
CA ALA A 205 17.64 0.66 8.97
C ALA A 205 18.05 1.42 7.68
N LEU A 206 17.58 2.64 7.49
CA LEU A 206 17.63 3.37 6.21
C LEU A 206 18.88 4.22 6.01
N THR A 207 19.50 4.69 7.10
CA THR A 207 20.62 5.64 7.03
C THR A 207 21.86 5.10 6.32
N GLY A 208 22.01 3.78 6.26
CA GLY A 208 23.11 3.13 5.53
C GLY A 208 22.90 3.00 4.01
N PHE A 209 21.67 3.23 3.53
CA PHE A 209 21.32 3.06 2.12
C PHE A 209 20.90 4.34 1.43
N ILE A 210 20.52 5.37 2.19
CA ILE A 210 20.07 6.65 1.64
C ILE A 210 21.15 7.70 1.87
N HIS A 211 21.56 8.36 0.80
CA HIS A 211 22.55 9.41 0.81
C HIS A 211 21.93 10.71 0.28
N VAL A 212 22.06 11.77 1.06
CA VAL A 212 21.61 13.11 0.68
C VAL A 212 22.80 14.02 0.58
N SER A 213 22.91 14.80 -0.49
CA SER A 213 24.03 15.73 -0.69
C SER A 213 23.61 16.99 -1.45
N ALA A 214 24.38 18.07 -1.25
CA ALA A 214 24.30 19.28 -2.06
C ALA A 214 25.71 19.77 -2.40
N GLY A 215 25.96 20.05 -3.68
CA GLY A 215 27.29 20.46 -4.14
C GLY A 215 28.42 19.44 -3.81
N GLY A 216 28.09 18.15 -3.67
CA GLY A 216 29.01 17.09 -3.29
C GLY A 216 29.25 16.95 -1.78
N GLN A 217 28.68 17.80 -0.96
CA GLN A 217 28.74 17.72 0.52
C GLN A 217 27.58 16.85 1.03
N ALA A 218 27.87 15.86 1.89
CA ALA A 218 26.85 15.04 2.55
C ALA A 218 26.01 15.88 3.52
N LEU A 219 24.71 15.68 3.50
CA LEU A 219 23.75 16.36 4.36
C LEU A 219 23.13 15.38 5.35
N PRO A 220 23.16 15.66 6.66
CA PRO A 220 22.53 14.81 7.66
C PRO A 220 21.01 14.94 7.59
N PHE A 221 20.33 13.80 7.83
CA PHE A 221 18.86 13.74 7.84
C PHE A 221 18.35 12.70 8.84
N ASP A 222 17.07 12.84 9.22
CA ASP A 222 16.31 11.87 9.99
C ASP A 222 15.18 11.29 9.15
N PRO A 223 15.14 9.96 8.92
CA PRO A 223 14.03 9.33 8.25
C PRO A 223 12.80 9.26 9.18
N GLN A 224 11.65 9.68 8.69
CA GLN A 224 10.37 9.66 9.41
C GLN A 224 9.34 8.89 8.59
N ASN A 225 8.79 7.80 9.14
CA ASN A 225 7.71 7.08 8.48
C ASN A 225 6.43 7.94 8.49
N ASP A 226 5.69 7.92 7.38
CA ASP A 226 4.36 8.53 7.33
C ASP A 226 3.37 7.68 8.13
N SER A 227 2.70 8.28 9.11
CA SER A 227 1.71 7.58 9.95
C SER A 227 0.41 7.24 9.21
N ARG A 228 0.19 7.81 8.02
CA ARG A 228 -1.03 7.63 7.21
C ARG A 228 -0.80 6.76 5.98
N ASP A 229 0.46 6.63 5.54
CA ASP A 229 0.84 5.91 4.33
C ASP A 229 2.06 5.05 4.61
N ALA A 230 1.83 3.76 4.87
CA ALA A 230 2.89 2.81 5.18
C ALA A 230 3.87 2.56 4.01
N THR A 231 3.60 3.09 2.82
CA THR A 231 4.52 3.03 1.67
C THR A 231 5.44 4.24 1.59
N ARG A 232 5.31 5.20 2.50
CA ARG A 232 6.03 6.48 2.43
C ARG A 232 6.83 6.76 3.67
N LEU A 233 7.98 7.36 3.48
CA LEU A 233 8.74 8.04 4.51
C LEU A 233 9.19 9.41 4.03
N TYR A 234 9.60 10.25 4.96
CA TYR A 234 10.12 11.57 4.71
C TYR A 234 11.56 11.66 5.22
N LEU A 235 12.43 12.32 4.44
CA LEU A 235 13.75 12.70 4.88
C LEU A 235 13.67 14.12 5.44
N LYS A 236 13.81 14.25 6.76
CA LYS A 236 13.82 15.53 7.45
C LYS A 236 15.27 15.98 7.63
N PRO A 237 15.63 17.23 7.30
CA PRO A 237 16.97 17.73 7.59
C PRO A 237 17.26 17.67 9.09
N ARG A 238 18.47 17.21 9.45
CA ARG A 238 18.92 17.09 10.85
C ARG A 238 19.84 18.25 11.23
N GLY A 239 19.52 18.93 12.33
CA GLY A 239 20.30 20.05 12.85
C GLY A 239 20.04 21.34 12.08
N CYS A 240 20.38 21.37 10.79
CA CYS A 240 20.22 22.53 9.92
C CYS A 240 19.23 22.24 8.79
N PRO A 241 18.48 23.25 8.29
CA PRO A 241 17.68 23.12 7.09
C PRO A 241 18.54 22.78 5.87
N TRP A 242 17.93 22.33 4.79
CA TRP A 242 18.63 22.15 3.52
C TRP A 242 19.30 23.47 3.08
N PRO A 243 20.47 23.42 2.44
CA PRO A 243 21.14 24.64 1.98
C PRO A 243 20.24 25.47 1.06
N VAL A 244 20.31 26.80 1.19
CA VAL A 244 19.54 27.74 0.34
C VAL A 244 20.03 27.73 -1.10
N ASP A 245 19.14 28.01 -2.05
CA ASP A 245 19.43 28.16 -3.50
C ASP A 245 20.30 27.00 -4.05
N SER A 246 20.02 25.79 -3.58
CA SER A 246 20.87 24.63 -3.84
C SER A 246 20.07 23.47 -4.42
N ARG A 247 20.74 22.72 -5.30
CA ARG A 247 20.23 21.40 -5.70
C ARG A 247 20.63 20.39 -4.63
N VAL A 248 19.62 19.73 -4.08
CA VAL A 248 19.78 18.61 -3.16
C VAL A 248 19.57 17.32 -3.92
N ASP A 249 20.59 16.48 -3.96
CA ASP A 249 20.56 15.17 -4.61
C ASP A 249 20.32 14.07 -3.57
N ILE A 250 19.45 13.11 -3.90
CA ILE A 250 19.15 11.92 -3.10
C ILE A 250 19.56 10.70 -3.90
N THR A 251 20.33 9.83 -3.30
CA THR A 251 20.70 8.52 -3.86
C THR A 251 20.27 7.43 -2.88
N VAL A 252 19.63 6.40 -3.41
CA VAL A 252 19.26 5.20 -2.67
C VAL A 252 20.02 4.03 -3.26
N ASP A 253 20.82 3.37 -2.45
CA ASP A 253 21.68 2.27 -2.89
C ASP A 253 20.89 0.96 -3.05
N PRO A 254 21.36 0.04 -3.90
CA PRO A 254 20.87 -1.33 -3.96
C PRO A 254 21.01 -2.01 -2.60
N GLY A 255 20.13 -2.97 -2.33
CA GLY A 255 20.12 -3.67 -1.05
C GLY A 255 19.24 -3.02 0.02
N LEU A 256 18.75 -1.77 -0.19
CA LEU A 256 17.73 -1.18 0.70
C LEU A 256 16.54 -2.15 0.78
N PRO A 257 16.18 -2.65 1.99
CA PRO A 257 15.06 -3.57 2.13
C PRO A 257 13.71 -2.83 2.03
N ASP A 258 12.65 -3.53 1.59
CA ASP A 258 11.27 -3.13 1.87
C ASP A 258 10.86 -3.51 3.29
N GLY A 259 9.61 -3.23 3.69
CA GLY A 259 9.07 -3.59 5.00
C GLY A 259 8.93 -5.11 5.25
N PHE A 260 9.25 -5.94 4.25
CA PHE A 260 9.30 -7.40 4.32
C PHE A 260 10.73 -7.94 4.15
N GLY A 261 11.75 -7.07 4.15
CA GLY A 261 13.14 -7.47 4.02
C GLY A 261 13.60 -7.74 2.59
N ARG A 262 12.81 -7.44 1.55
CA ARG A 262 13.17 -7.67 0.15
C ARG A 262 14.03 -6.52 -0.39
N PRO A 263 15.19 -6.80 -0.98
CA PRO A 263 16.12 -5.75 -1.35
C PRO A 263 15.73 -5.00 -2.63
N LEU A 264 16.04 -3.71 -2.66
CA LEU A 264 16.07 -2.91 -3.88
C LEU A 264 17.18 -3.44 -4.81
N ALA A 265 16.82 -3.73 -6.06
CA ALA A 265 17.76 -4.34 -7.00
C ALA A 265 18.72 -3.33 -7.65
N ALA A 266 18.30 -2.07 -7.81
CA ALA A 266 19.05 -1.04 -8.52
C ALA A 266 19.02 0.29 -7.79
N THR A 267 20.06 1.10 -7.97
CA THR A 267 20.14 2.45 -7.42
C THR A 267 18.98 3.33 -7.91
N ALA A 268 18.31 4.01 -6.98
CA ALA A 268 17.36 5.06 -7.29
C ALA A 268 18.00 6.44 -7.04
N LYS A 269 17.67 7.42 -7.90
CA LYS A 269 18.19 8.79 -7.80
C LYS A 269 17.07 9.80 -7.95
N GLY A 270 17.13 10.86 -7.14
CA GLY A 270 16.21 11.98 -7.21
C GLY A 270 16.88 13.27 -6.80
N SER A 271 16.21 14.39 -7.03
CA SER A 271 16.71 15.70 -6.59
C SER A 271 15.58 16.72 -6.52
N PHE A 272 15.81 17.78 -5.75
CA PHE A 272 14.96 18.96 -5.69
C PHE A 272 15.80 20.23 -5.54
N MET A 273 15.18 21.39 -5.81
CA MET A 273 15.81 22.71 -5.62
C MET A 273 15.26 23.36 -4.37
N THR A 274 16.12 23.97 -3.58
CA THR A 274 15.71 24.74 -2.40
C THR A 274 15.54 26.22 -2.72
N ALA A 275 14.64 26.88 -1.96
CA ALA A 275 14.38 28.29 -2.10
C ALA A 275 15.59 29.15 -1.72
N ARG A 276 15.66 30.35 -2.30
CA ARG A 276 16.68 31.36 -2.05
C ARG A 276 16.60 31.97 -0.64
N ILE A 277 15.41 31.91 -0.03
CA ILE A 277 15.13 32.48 1.29
C ILE A 277 14.92 31.31 2.24
N ALA A 278 15.70 31.27 3.33
CA ALA A 278 15.49 30.31 4.39
C ALA A 278 14.11 30.52 5.04
N SER A 279 13.36 29.44 5.20
CA SER A 279 12.11 29.46 5.97
C SER A 279 12.44 29.54 7.45
N GLN A 280 12.61 30.75 7.98
CA GLN A 280 12.96 31.14 9.36
C GLN A 280 14.43 30.85 9.79
N PRO A 281 15.05 31.78 10.52
CA PRO A 281 16.29 31.49 11.24
C PRO A 281 15.96 30.49 12.36
N ILE A 282 16.55 29.31 12.29
CA ILE A 282 16.60 28.40 13.44
C ILE A 282 17.62 29.05 14.38
N ASP A 283 17.18 29.40 15.59
CA ASP A 283 18.06 29.85 16.67
C ASP A 283 19.07 28.74 17.00
N GLY A 284 20.24 28.80 16.40
CA GLY A 284 21.31 27.80 16.54
C GLY A 284 22.18 27.74 15.29
N GLY A 285 22.87 28.81 14.96
CA GLY A 285 24.15 28.87 14.28
C GLY A 285 24.41 27.94 13.07
N CYS A 286 23.50 27.79 12.11
CA CYS A 286 23.81 27.19 10.82
C CYS A 286 24.42 28.21 9.86
N GLY A 287 25.61 28.66 10.15
CA GLY A 287 26.44 29.50 9.25
C GLY A 287 27.11 28.62 8.18
N PRO A 288 27.53 29.20 7.02
CA PRO A 288 28.23 28.46 5.96
C PRO A 288 29.65 28.00 6.34
N GLY A 289 29.92 27.79 7.64
CA GLY A 289 31.21 27.40 8.21
C GLY A 289 31.16 26.25 9.22
N ASP A 290 29.97 25.82 9.72
CA ASP A 290 29.89 24.86 10.83
C ASP A 290 29.83 23.39 10.42
N ALA A 291 30.11 23.07 9.17
CA ALA A 291 30.24 21.67 8.72
C ALA A 291 31.62 21.06 9.05
N SER A 292 32.48 21.76 9.77
CA SER A 292 33.78 21.24 10.20
C SER A 292 33.91 21.33 11.72
N VAL A 293 34.18 20.17 12.30
CA VAL A 293 34.61 19.90 13.69
C VAL A 293 33.46 19.34 14.58
N MET A 294 33.08 18.10 14.37
CA MET A 294 32.85 17.24 15.52
C MET A 294 34.26 16.81 16.00
N ASP A 295 34.84 17.60 16.87
CA ASP A 295 36.04 17.21 17.61
C ASP A 295 35.68 16.04 18.54
N ALA A 296 36.21 14.87 18.18
CA ALA A 296 36.14 13.67 19.00
C ALA A 296 37.19 13.76 20.10
N ASN A 297 37.15 14.83 20.91
CA ASN A 297 38.04 14.90 22.08
C ASN A 297 37.51 15.90 23.12
N ASP A 298 36.47 15.53 23.85
CA ASP A 298 36.25 16.16 25.16
C ASP A 298 36.31 15.05 26.22
N GLY A 299 37.58 14.64 26.47
CA GLY A 299 37.99 13.96 27.68
C GLY A 299 37.96 14.97 28.82
N GLY A 300 36.82 15.13 29.48
CA GLY A 300 36.68 15.94 30.65
C GLY A 300 37.60 15.44 31.76
N ALA A 301 38.60 16.26 32.06
CA ALA A 301 39.43 16.11 33.24
C ALA A 301 38.62 16.37 34.51
N ASP A 302 38.75 15.45 35.44
CA ASP A 302 38.31 15.54 36.82
C ASP A 302 38.74 16.86 37.48
N ASP A 303 37.77 17.66 37.90
CA ASP A 303 38.03 18.74 38.86
C ASP A 303 37.49 18.30 40.23
N ALA A 304 38.44 17.75 41.01
CA ALA A 304 38.24 17.43 42.41
C ALA A 304 38.33 18.73 43.23
N GLY A 305 37.18 19.33 43.54
CA GLY A 305 37.09 20.41 44.53
C GLY A 305 37.09 19.88 45.96
N PRO A 306 37.69 20.65 46.92
CA PRO A 306 38.04 20.16 48.25
C PRO A 306 36.83 20.05 49.19
N ALA A 307 36.87 19.02 50.03
CA ALA A 307 36.00 18.82 51.16
C ALA A 307 36.24 19.86 52.25
N ASP A 308 35.25 20.69 52.56
CA ASP A 308 35.21 21.44 53.83
C ASP A 308 34.17 20.80 54.76
N GLY A 309 34.73 20.19 55.81
CA GLY A 309 33.98 19.79 56.98
C GLY A 309 33.65 21.00 57.83
N GLN A 310 32.44 20.99 58.41
CA GLN A 310 32.24 21.50 59.79
C GLN A 310 30.98 20.92 60.40
N SER A 311 31.23 20.32 61.52
CA SER A 311 30.39 19.97 62.64
C SER A 311 29.36 21.03 63.07
N ASN A 312 28.11 20.63 63.28
CA ASN A 312 27.42 20.66 64.63
C ASN A 312 26.12 19.87 64.53
#